data_639eb5a822185a7c0463b2cb168b5775
#
_entry.id   639eb5a822185a7c0463b2cb168b5775
#
_cell.length_a   1.000
_cell.length_b   1.000
_cell.length_c   1.000
_cell.angle_alpha   90.00
_cell.angle_beta   90.00
_cell.angle_gamma   90.00
#
_symmetry.space_group_name_H-M   'P 1'
#
loop_
_entity.id
_entity.type
_entity.pdbx_description
1 polymer ?
#
loop_
_entity_poly.entity_id
_entity_poly.type
_entity_poly.pdbx_seq_one_letter_code
_entity_poly.pdbx_strand_id
1 'polypeptide(L)'
;LLSATAGVATASKALVLDANGQVASGPTILSDGAMAAGTGVSTGAGTLCYHRVTRVGDLYKTEIFLDITGLNDGDTAGDVVGKDGDTVNCHIGQINAAINGTIIAGRMTCLEVPAGGHKDLDLWTANEGTLAQDTAIADATGEVQLVQADTWADGDMIPLDAFPPDKDYLILVTGTQGTDADYTGGQFMIELWGV
;
A
#
# COMPACT_ATOMS: atom_id res chain seq x y z
N LEU A 1 32.13 -30.17 -3.00
CA LEU A 1 31.54 -29.94 -1.68
C LEU A 1 30.60 -28.74 -1.79
N LEU A 2 29.30 -29.02 -1.69
CA LEU A 2 28.28 -28.00 -1.62
C LEU A 2 28.21 -27.51 -0.17
N SER A 3 28.78 -26.33 0.11
CA SER A 3 28.57 -25.66 1.40
C SER A 3 27.27 -24.85 1.31
N ALA A 4 26.15 -25.48 1.62
CA ALA A 4 24.88 -24.78 1.76
C ALA A 4 24.51 -24.70 3.26
N THR A 5 24.40 -23.51 3.76
CA THR A 5 23.77 -23.28 5.07
C THR A 5 22.26 -23.45 4.87
N ALA A 6 21.63 -24.31 5.63
CA ALA A 6 20.18 -24.53 5.55
C ALA A 6 19.44 -23.19 5.72
N GLY A 7 18.52 -22.92 4.80
CA GLY A 7 17.69 -21.72 4.81
C GLY A 7 18.25 -20.49 4.06
N VAL A 8 19.43 -20.57 3.45
CA VAL A 8 19.98 -19.46 2.66
C VAL A 8 20.11 -19.87 1.20
N ALA A 9 19.28 -19.28 0.33
CA ALA A 9 19.46 -19.37 -1.12
C ALA A 9 20.55 -18.39 -1.55
N THR A 10 21.69 -18.92 -2.03
CA THR A 10 22.76 -18.10 -2.60
C THR A 10 22.67 -18.18 -4.11
N ALA A 11 22.78 -17.04 -4.81
CA ALA A 11 22.82 -17.00 -6.25
C ALA A 11 23.87 -17.99 -6.81
N SER A 12 23.53 -18.72 -7.87
CA SER A 12 24.38 -19.73 -8.52
C SER A 12 24.63 -21.02 -7.71
N LYS A 13 23.86 -21.30 -6.65
CA LYS A 13 23.92 -22.60 -5.94
C LYS A 13 22.83 -23.53 -6.45
N ALA A 14 23.16 -24.84 -6.43
CA ALA A 14 22.19 -25.86 -6.82
C ALA A 14 21.01 -25.87 -5.84
N LEU A 15 19.79 -25.98 -6.39
CA LEU A 15 18.60 -26.19 -5.61
C LEU A 15 18.66 -27.60 -4.99
N VAL A 16 18.62 -27.70 -3.68
CA VAL A 16 18.57 -28.97 -2.97
C VAL A 16 17.10 -29.31 -2.73
N LEU A 17 16.67 -30.42 -3.30
CA LEU A 17 15.32 -30.96 -3.10
C LEU A 17 15.26 -31.65 -1.73
N ASP A 18 14.06 -31.77 -1.16
CA ASP A 18 13.81 -32.55 0.05
C ASP A 18 14.00 -34.08 -0.21
N ALA A 19 13.81 -34.88 0.80
CA ALA A 19 13.94 -36.34 0.70
C ALA A 19 12.93 -36.98 -0.28
N ASN A 20 11.89 -36.25 -0.68
CA ASN A 20 10.88 -36.67 -1.65
C ASN A 20 11.13 -36.09 -3.06
N GLY A 21 12.24 -35.41 -3.25
CA GLY A 21 12.56 -34.76 -4.52
C GLY A 21 11.73 -33.50 -4.83
N GLN A 22 11.14 -32.90 -3.82
CA GLN A 22 10.28 -31.74 -3.96
C GLN A 22 11.00 -30.46 -3.50
N VAL A 23 10.76 -29.36 -4.19
CA VAL A 23 10.95 -28.03 -3.64
C VAL A 23 9.78 -27.79 -2.71
N ALA A 24 10.03 -27.37 -1.48
CA ALA A 24 8.96 -26.99 -0.58
C ALA A 24 8.13 -25.91 -1.28
N SER A 25 6.96 -26.29 -1.78
CA SER A 25 6.03 -25.43 -2.51
C SER A 25 5.24 -24.55 -1.53
N GLY A 26 5.95 -23.76 -0.75
CA GLY A 26 5.34 -22.68 0.01
C GLY A 26 5.11 -21.45 -0.86
N PRO A 27 4.26 -20.51 -0.44
CA PRO A 27 4.14 -19.23 -1.12
C PRO A 27 5.52 -18.57 -1.19
N THR A 28 5.94 -18.19 -2.40
CA THR A 28 7.19 -17.46 -2.58
C THR A 28 6.95 -16.03 -2.13
N ILE A 29 7.62 -15.61 -1.07
CA ILE A 29 7.68 -14.20 -0.70
C ILE A 29 8.62 -13.54 -1.71
N LEU A 30 8.05 -12.70 -2.57
CA LEU A 30 8.84 -11.83 -3.42
C LEU A 30 9.27 -10.67 -2.53
N SER A 31 10.58 -10.38 -2.49
CA SER A 31 11.07 -9.26 -1.70
C SER A 31 10.43 -7.97 -2.22
N ASP A 32 9.98 -7.16 -1.30
CA ASP A 32 9.28 -5.90 -1.48
C ASP A 32 10.10 -4.75 -2.10
N GLY A 33 11.32 -5.01 -2.52
CA GLY A 33 12.26 -3.99 -3.00
C GLY A 33 11.79 -3.15 -4.20
N ALA A 34 10.58 -3.40 -4.70
CA ALA A 34 9.98 -2.66 -5.80
C ALA A 34 8.68 -1.93 -5.42
N MET A 35 8.13 -2.17 -4.24
CA MET A 35 7.06 -1.34 -3.67
C MET A 35 7.60 -0.60 -2.45
N ALA A 36 7.71 0.72 -2.56
CA ALA A 36 8.09 1.58 -1.45
C ALA A 36 7.10 2.74 -1.37
N ALA A 37 6.77 3.13 -0.14
CA ALA A 37 6.02 4.35 0.09
C ALA A 37 6.89 5.58 -0.23
N GLY A 38 6.26 6.65 -0.65
CA GLY A 38 6.89 7.95 -0.77
C GLY A 38 7.34 8.48 0.59
N THR A 39 8.30 9.39 0.59
CA THR A 39 8.87 9.94 1.84
C THR A 39 7.84 10.70 2.66
N GLY A 40 6.82 11.29 2.03
CA GLY A 40 5.71 11.96 2.71
C GLY A 40 4.76 11.03 3.47
N VAL A 41 4.86 9.71 3.26
CA VAL A 41 4.10 8.70 4.02
C VAL A 41 5.03 7.93 4.96
N SER A 42 6.27 7.65 4.53
CA SER A 42 7.19 6.79 5.28
C SER A 42 7.97 7.50 6.41
N THR A 43 7.92 8.84 6.48
CA THR A 43 8.74 9.64 7.42
C THR A 43 7.92 10.38 8.49
N GLY A 44 6.62 10.18 8.57
CA GLY A 44 5.77 10.74 9.64
C GLY A 44 6.17 10.20 11.02
N ALA A 45 5.92 10.96 12.07
CA ALA A 45 6.16 10.49 13.43
C ALA A 45 5.16 9.37 13.75
N GLY A 46 5.63 8.15 13.88
CA GLY A 46 4.80 6.98 14.13
C GLY A 46 4.26 6.28 12.87
N THR A 47 4.34 6.90 11.71
CA THR A 47 3.87 6.30 10.44
C THR A 47 4.67 5.06 10.10
N LEU A 48 3.96 3.98 9.83
CA LEU A 48 4.53 2.72 9.34
C LEU A 48 3.82 2.30 8.06
N CYS A 49 4.57 2.00 7.02
CA CYS A 49 4.04 1.47 5.78
C CYS A 49 4.87 0.25 5.36
N TYR A 50 4.26 -0.94 5.44
CA TYR A 50 4.90 -2.19 5.10
C TYR A 50 4.24 -2.84 3.90
N HIS A 51 5.05 -3.32 2.99
CA HIS A 51 4.60 -4.02 1.80
C HIS A 51 5.06 -5.48 1.83
N ARG A 52 4.17 -6.37 1.44
CA ARG A 52 4.49 -7.78 1.26
C ARG A 52 3.83 -8.28 -0.01
N VAL A 53 4.60 -8.91 -0.88
CA VAL A 53 4.07 -9.60 -2.05
C VAL A 53 4.36 -11.09 -1.93
N THR A 54 3.32 -11.90 -2.05
CA THR A 54 3.39 -13.36 -2.02
C THR A 54 2.87 -13.90 -3.34
N ARG A 55 3.56 -14.88 -3.92
CA ARG A 55 3.13 -15.54 -5.17
C ARG A 55 2.85 -17.01 -4.91
N VAL A 56 1.70 -17.49 -5.40
CA VAL A 56 1.33 -18.92 -5.40
C VAL A 56 0.87 -19.28 -6.81
N GLY A 57 1.70 -19.99 -7.56
CA GLY A 57 1.46 -20.22 -8.99
C GLY A 57 1.44 -18.90 -9.76
N ASP A 58 0.34 -18.62 -10.46
CA ASP A 58 0.16 -17.38 -11.21
C ASP A 58 -0.61 -16.29 -10.40
N LEU A 59 -0.99 -16.59 -9.16
CA LEU A 59 -1.66 -15.64 -8.28
C LEU A 59 -0.64 -14.88 -7.43
N TYR A 60 -0.71 -13.56 -7.48
CA TYR A 60 0.02 -12.64 -6.61
C TYR A 60 -0.94 -12.11 -5.54
N LYS A 61 -0.49 -12.06 -4.31
CA LYS A 61 -1.15 -11.35 -3.22
C LYS A 61 -0.23 -10.26 -2.71
N THR A 62 -0.65 -9.01 -2.84
CA THR A 62 0.01 -7.85 -2.26
C THR A 62 -0.73 -7.44 -0.99
N GLU A 63 0.00 -7.30 0.10
CA GLU A 63 -0.49 -6.83 1.39
C GLU A 63 0.27 -5.56 1.76
N ILE A 64 -0.46 -4.47 2.03
CA ILE A 64 0.10 -3.20 2.47
C ILE A 64 -0.51 -2.89 3.83
N PHE A 65 0.30 -2.91 4.87
CA PHE A 65 -0.07 -2.41 6.19
C PHE A 65 0.32 -0.94 6.28
N LEU A 66 -0.61 -0.09 6.66
CA LEU A 66 -0.41 1.34 6.81
C LEU A 66 -0.91 1.79 8.18
N ASP A 67 -0.02 2.36 8.98
CA ASP A 67 -0.32 3.12 10.19
C ASP A 67 -0.15 4.60 9.84
N ILE A 68 -1.23 5.37 9.91
CA ILE A 68 -1.24 6.78 9.50
C ILE A 68 -0.86 7.76 10.61
N THR A 69 -0.47 7.27 11.78
CA THR A 69 -0.08 8.12 12.91
C THR A 69 1.01 9.12 12.51
N GLY A 70 0.76 10.41 12.71
CA GLY A 70 1.67 11.49 12.35
C GLY A 70 1.57 11.97 10.89
N LEU A 71 0.62 11.45 10.10
CA LEU A 71 0.22 12.06 8.84
C LEU A 71 -0.87 13.10 9.10
N ASN A 72 -1.04 14.03 8.18
CA ASN A 72 -2.04 15.10 8.22
C ASN A 72 -3.10 14.90 7.14
N ASP A 73 -4.34 15.29 7.42
CA ASP A 73 -5.50 15.08 6.54
C ASP A 73 -5.77 16.24 5.56
N GLY A 74 -4.97 17.31 5.59
CA GLY A 74 -5.25 18.51 4.81
C GLY A 74 -6.51 19.25 5.28
N ASP A 75 -6.94 20.29 4.56
CA ASP A 75 -8.08 21.11 4.96
C ASP A 75 -9.31 20.96 4.04
N THR A 76 -9.15 20.35 2.86
CA THR A 76 -10.19 20.26 1.83
C THR A 76 -10.50 18.79 1.47
N ALA A 77 -11.73 18.54 1.04
CA ALA A 77 -12.11 17.25 0.46
C ALA A 77 -11.29 16.96 -0.80
N GLY A 78 -10.75 15.77 -0.89
CA GLY A 78 -9.91 15.36 -2.01
C GLY A 78 -8.41 15.64 -1.81
N ASP A 79 -7.99 16.14 -0.66
CA ASP A 79 -6.58 16.38 -0.38
C ASP A 79 -5.83 15.09 -0.07
N VAL A 80 -4.61 15.03 -0.56
CA VAL A 80 -3.69 13.91 -0.33
C VAL A 80 -3.23 13.91 1.12
N VAL A 81 -3.40 12.76 1.78
CA VAL A 81 -2.93 12.53 3.14
C VAL A 81 -1.43 12.27 3.14
N GLY A 82 -0.70 12.98 3.99
CA GLY A 82 0.75 12.87 4.07
C GLY A 82 1.32 13.64 5.23
N LYS A 83 2.64 13.73 5.29
CA LYS A 83 3.32 14.49 6.34
C LYS A 83 3.15 15.99 6.11
N ASP A 84 2.64 16.68 7.12
CA ASP A 84 2.42 18.14 7.08
C ASP A 84 3.70 18.92 6.78
N GLY A 85 3.53 19.98 5.96
CA GLY A 85 4.57 20.93 5.59
C GLY A 85 5.67 20.40 4.68
N ASP A 86 5.62 19.15 4.26
CA ASP A 86 6.61 18.57 3.35
C ASP A 86 6.11 18.60 1.90
N THR A 87 6.98 18.98 0.98
CA THR A 87 6.77 18.92 -0.47
C THR A 87 7.23 17.60 -1.07
N VAL A 88 7.08 16.53 -0.31
CA VAL A 88 7.57 15.18 -0.66
C VAL A 88 6.42 14.28 -1.06
N ASN A 89 6.74 13.24 -1.80
CA ASN A 89 5.80 12.30 -2.39
C ASN A 89 4.99 11.53 -1.33
N CYS A 90 3.66 11.59 -1.40
CA CYS A 90 2.74 11.00 -0.42
C CYS A 90 2.02 9.75 -0.93
N HIS A 91 2.62 9.00 -1.88
CA HIS A 91 2.07 7.72 -2.29
C HIS A 91 2.40 6.60 -1.30
N ILE A 92 1.52 5.61 -1.18
CA ILE A 92 1.71 4.43 -0.34
C ILE A 92 2.35 3.25 -1.06
N GLY A 93 2.53 3.32 -2.37
CA GLY A 93 3.21 2.31 -3.19
C GLY A 93 2.91 2.49 -4.66
N GLN A 94 3.75 1.95 -5.53
CA GLN A 94 3.52 1.88 -6.97
C GLN A 94 3.19 0.46 -7.39
N ILE A 95 2.11 0.29 -8.16
CA ILE A 95 1.76 -1.00 -8.77
C ILE A 95 2.74 -1.31 -9.90
N ASN A 96 3.24 -2.53 -9.92
CA ASN A 96 4.11 -3.03 -10.96
C ASN A 96 3.66 -4.44 -11.36
N ALA A 97 3.18 -4.60 -12.59
CA ALA A 97 2.63 -5.87 -13.06
C ALA A 97 3.65 -7.03 -13.00
N ALA A 98 4.95 -6.74 -13.10
CA ALA A 98 5.98 -7.77 -12.96
C ALA A 98 6.13 -8.29 -11.51
N ILE A 99 5.59 -7.57 -10.52
CA ILE A 99 5.69 -7.87 -9.09
C ILE A 99 4.33 -8.22 -8.51
N ASN A 100 3.32 -7.41 -8.82
CA ASN A 100 1.97 -7.53 -8.27
C ASN A 100 1.02 -8.33 -9.18
N GLY A 101 1.43 -8.66 -10.42
CA GLY A 101 0.54 -9.14 -11.47
C GLY A 101 -0.40 -8.03 -11.97
N THR A 102 -1.27 -8.37 -12.91
CA THR A 102 -2.41 -7.51 -13.28
C THR A 102 -3.45 -7.61 -12.19
N ILE A 103 -3.77 -6.52 -11.51
CA ILE A 103 -4.71 -6.52 -10.38
C ILE A 103 -6.13 -6.83 -10.87
N ILE A 104 -6.75 -7.81 -10.25
CA ILE A 104 -8.09 -8.33 -10.59
C ILE A 104 -9.08 -8.28 -9.41
N ALA A 105 -8.60 -8.06 -8.20
CA ALA A 105 -9.40 -7.91 -7.00
C ALA A 105 -8.61 -7.16 -5.93
N GLY A 106 -9.30 -6.60 -4.96
CA GLY A 106 -8.69 -5.97 -3.79
C GLY A 106 -9.71 -5.46 -2.80
N ARG A 107 -9.21 -5.04 -1.65
CA ARG A 107 -9.99 -4.43 -0.58
C ARG A 107 -9.12 -3.59 0.33
N MET A 108 -9.75 -2.66 1.02
CA MET A 108 -9.17 -1.94 2.16
C MET A 108 -9.94 -2.28 3.42
N THR A 109 -9.23 -2.54 4.50
CA THR A 109 -9.79 -2.91 5.81
C THR A 109 -9.28 -1.95 6.85
N CYS A 110 -10.18 -1.38 7.65
CA CYS A 110 -9.84 -0.60 8.82
C CYS A 110 -9.50 -1.53 9.99
N LEU A 111 -8.27 -1.47 10.48
CA LEU A 111 -7.81 -2.24 11.64
C LEU A 111 -7.92 -1.42 12.93
N GLU A 112 -7.77 -0.09 12.80
CA GLU A 112 -7.93 0.90 13.86
C GLU A 112 -8.53 2.17 13.26
N VAL A 113 -9.60 2.67 13.86
CA VAL A 113 -10.28 3.89 13.41
C VAL A 113 -9.35 5.10 13.44
N PRO A 114 -9.31 5.92 12.36
CA PRO A 114 -8.57 7.18 12.36
C PRO A 114 -8.94 8.07 13.55
N ALA A 115 -7.93 8.60 14.22
CA ALA A 115 -8.07 9.50 15.35
C ALA A 115 -7.16 10.72 15.18
N GLY A 116 -7.60 11.89 15.59
CA GLY A 116 -6.89 13.16 15.41
C GLY A 116 -7.37 13.92 14.18
N GLY A 117 -7.28 13.31 13.01
CA GLY A 117 -7.79 13.82 11.75
C GLY A 117 -9.18 13.29 11.39
N HIS A 118 -9.58 13.51 10.15
CA HIS A 118 -10.89 13.09 9.63
C HIS A 118 -10.96 11.57 9.44
N LYS A 119 -12.14 10.97 9.66
CA LYS A 119 -12.34 9.51 9.58
C LYS A 119 -12.72 9.01 8.20
N ASP A 120 -13.06 9.91 7.30
CA ASP A 120 -13.41 9.60 5.92
C ASP A 120 -12.14 9.65 5.09
N LEU A 121 -11.61 8.49 4.79
CA LEU A 121 -10.38 8.30 4.02
C LEU A 121 -10.63 7.36 2.86
N ASP A 122 -10.35 7.85 1.67
CA ASP A 122 -10.50 7.15 0.42
C ASP A 122 -9.15 6.62 -0.10
N LEU A 123 -9.19 5.52 -0.82
CA LEU A 123 -8.03 5.03 -1.57
C LEU A 123 -8.18 5.40 -3.04
N TRP A 124 -7.18 6.05 -3.58
CA TRP A 124 -7.08 6.46 -4.97
C TRP A 124 -5.85 5.89 -5.65
N THR A 125 -5.82 5.98 -6.97
CA THR A 125 -4.63 5.75 -7.79
C THR A 125 -4.42 6.91 -8.76
N ALA A 126 -3.17 7.18 -9.15
CA ALA A 126 -2.82 8.16 -10.17
C ALA A 126 -1.53 7.77 -10.89
N ASN A 127 -1.32 8.30 -12.10
CA ASN A 127 -0.13 8.02 -12.92
C ASN A 127 1.15 8.65 -12.33
N GLU A 128 1.03 9.55 -11.36
CA GLU A 128 2.14 10.28 -10.77
C GLU A 128 2.24 10.05 -9.26
N GLY A 129 3.47 9.82 -8.78
CA GLY A 129 3.77 9.61 -7.36
C GLY A 129 4.36 10.84 -6.66
N THR A 130 4.28 12.01 -7.28
CA THR A 130 4.92 13.24 -6.79
C THR A 130 3.98 14.17 -6.04
N LEU A 131 2.74 13.74 -5.80
CA LEU A 131 1.77 14.52 -5.04
C LEU A 131 2.23 14.68 -3.59
N ALA A 132 2.25 15.92 -3.14
CA ALA A 132 2.54 16.26 -1.74
C ALA A 132 1.26 16.22 -0.90
N GLN A 133 1.42 16.25 0.42
CA GLN A 133 0.31 16.46 1.35
C GLN A 133 -0.43 17.76 0.99
N ASP A 134 -1.74 17.79 1.23
CA ASP A 134 -2.62 18.95 0.98
C ASP A 134 -2.73 19.36 -0.52
N THR A 135 -2.28 18.48 -1.42
CA THR A 135 -2.53 18.64 -2.86
C THR A 135 -3.85 17.97 -3.23
N ALA A 136 -4.70 18.64 -3.98
CA ALA A 136 -5.94 18.03 -4.44
C ALA A 136 -5.66 16.85 -5.39
N ILE A 137 -6.27 15.69 -5.12
CA ILE A 137 -6.11 14.50 -5.99
C ILE A 137 -6.58 14.79 -7.43
N ALA A 138 -7.53 15.70 -7.60
CA ALA A 138 -8.02 16.16 -8.90
C ALA A 138 -6.95 16.88 -9.76
N ASP A 139 -5.84 17.32 -9.17
CA ASP A 139 -4.70 17.88 -9.89
C ASP A 139 -3.79 16.79 -10.48
N ALA A 140 -3.96 15.53 -10.06
CA ALA A 140 -3.21 14.41 -10.58
C ALA A 140 -3.67 13.99 -11.98
N THR A 141 -2.78 13.34 -12.72
CA THR A 141 -3.12 12.79 -14.03
C THR A 141 -3.58 11.35 -13.90
N GLY A 142 -4.75 11.03 -14.48
CA GLY A 142 -5.29 9.67 -14.54
C GLY A 142 -5.71 9.13 -13.18
N GLU A 143 -6.19 10.01 -12.32
CA GLU A 143 -6.71 9.67 -11.01
C GLU A 143 -7.96 8.80 -11.11
N VAL A 144 -8.02 7.75 -10.30
CA VAL A 144 -9.18 6.85 -10.18
C VAL A 144 -9.39 6.51 -8.71
N GLN A 145 -10.62 6.68 -8.24
CA GLN A 145 -11.02 6.24 -6.91
C GLN A 145 -11.15 4.72 -6.88
N LEU A 146 -10.45 4.08 -5.95
CA LEU A 146 -10.46 2.64 -5.77
C LEU A 146 -11.36 2.20 -4.62
N VAL A 147 -11.40 2.98 -3.55
CA VAL A 147 -12.25 2.78 -2.38
C VAL A 147 -12.85 4.12 -2.00
N GLN A 148 -14.17 4.15 -1.87
CA GLN A 148 -14.88 5.27 -1.28
C GLN A 148 -15.45 4.84 0.07
N ALA A 149 -15.12 5.59 1.10
CA ALA A 149 -15.67 5.43 2.44
C ALA A 149 -16.50 6.66 2.82
N ASP A 150 -17.35 6.54 3.82
CA ASP A 150 -17.99 7.71 4.47
C ASP A 150 -17.30 7.96 5.83
N THR A 151 -17.22 6.92 6.64
CA THR A 151 -16.57 6.97 7.96
C THR A 151 -16.15 5.56 8.33
N TRP A 152 -14.88 5.37 8.62
CA TRP A 152 -14.36 4.07 8.99
C TRP A 152 -14.73 3.69 10.44
N ALA A 153 -15.04 2.44 10.64
CA ALA A 153 -15.14 1.78 11.96
C ALA A 153 -14.19 0.57 12.01
N ASP A 154 -13.84 0.13 13.21
CA ASP A 154 -12.95 -1.03 13.39
C ASP A 154 -13.56 -2.28 12.74
N GLY A 155 -12.77 -2.90 11.88
CA GLY A 155 -13.16 -4.10 11.13
C GLY A 155 -13.95 -3.84 9.85
N ASP A 156 -14.25 -2.59 9.51
CA ASP A 156 -14.85 -2.26 8.22
C ASP A 156 -13.95 -2.72 7.08
N MET A 157 -14.58 -3.29 6.06
CA MET A 157 -13.91 -3.81 4.89
C MET A 157 -14.65 -3.39 3.63
N ILE A 158 -13.99 -2.63 2.78
CA ILE A 158 -14.55 -2.11 1.52
C ILE A 158 -13.78 -2.73 0.35
N PRO A 159 -14.44 -3.44 -0.58
CA PRO A 159 -13.79 -3.93 -1.80
C PRO A 159 -13.41 -2.75 -2.71
N LEU A 160 -12.47 -2.99 -3.62
CA LEU A 160 -12.14 -2.00 -4.65
C LEU A 160 -13.28 -1.90 -5.67
N ASP A 161 -13.67 -0.67 -6.01
CA ASP A 161 -14.63 -0.37 -7.07
C ASP A 161 -13.98 -0.35 -8.46
N ALA A 162 -12.69 -0.07 -8.52
CA ALA A 162 -11.86 -0.11 -9.72
C ALA A 162 -10.50 -0.75 -9.40
N PHE A 163 -9.74 -1.15 -10.43
CA PHE A 163 -8.44 -1.79 -10.24
C PHE A 163 -7.32 -0.85 -10.67
N PRO A 164 -6.26 -0.70 -9.85
CA PRO A 164 -5.13 0.16 -10.18
C PRO A 164 -4.39 -0.39 -11.41
N PRO A 165 -4.14 0.46 -12.43
CA PRO A 165 -3.32 0.10 -13.58
C PRO A 165 -1.87 -0.19 -13.22
N ASP A 166 -1.14 -0.83 -14.15
CA ASP A 166 0.32 -0.97 -14.06
C ASP A 166 0.99 0.40 -14.03
N LYS A 167 1.93 0.58 -13.12
CA LYS A 167 2.72 1.79 -12.85
C LYS A 167 2.01 2.93 -12.14
N ASP A 168 0.73 2.80 -11.86
CA ASP A 168 0.04 3.79 -11.05
C ASP A 168 0.45 3.71 -9.58
N TYR A 169 0.35 4.84 -8.91
CA TYR A 169 0.66 5.01 -7.51
C TYR A 169 -0.62 4.98 -6.68
N LEU A 170 -0.60 4.26 -5.58
CA LEU A 170 -1.68 4.23 -4.59
C LEU A 170 -1.53 5.44 -3.67
N ILE A 171 -2.62 6.15 -3.43
CA ILE A 171 -2.65 7.42 -2.70
C ILE A 171 -3.82 7.39 -1.72
N LEU A 172 -3.58 7.78 -0.47
CA LEU A 172 -4.62 7.98 0.53
C LEU A 172 -5.09 9.43 0.46
N VAL A 173 -6.41 9.63 0.47
CA VAL A 173 -7.05 10.92 0.22
C VAL A 173 -8.16 11.15 1.24
N THR A 174 -8.37 12.38 1.66
CA THR A 174 -9.51 12.77 2.50
C THR A 174 -10.80 12.74 1.67
N GLY A 175 -11.79 11.94 2.06
CA GLY A 175 -13.04 11.79 1.31
C GLY A 175 -13.97 13.00 1.45
N THR A 176 -14.03 13.57 2.64
CA THR A 176 -14.73 14.83 2.93
C THR A 176 -13.75 15.90 3.38
N GLN A 177 -14.26 17.09 3.70
CA GLN A 177 -13.40 18.18 4.19
C GLN A 177 -12.59 17.73 5.40
N GLY A 178 -11.26 17.84 5.28
CA GLY A 178 -10.33 17.54 6.36
C GLY A 178 -10.39 18.56 7.49
N THR A 179 -9.60 18.33 8.50
CA THR A 179 -9.52 19.17 9.71
C THR A 179 -8.18 19.89 9.83
N ASP A 180 -7.29 19.71 8.86
CA ASP A 180 -5.89 20.16 8.89
C ASP A 180 -5.22 19.73 10.20
N ALA A 181 -5.34 18.44 10.52
CA ALA A 181 -4.86 17.89 11.78
C ALA A 181 -4.05 16.61 11.55
N ASP A 182 -3.07 16.42 12.44
CA ASP A 182 -2.28 15.20 12.45
C ASP A 182 -3.05 14.04 13.05
N TYR A 183 -3.01 12.89 12.38
CA TYR A 183 -3.53 11.65 12.93
C TYR A 183 -2.74 11.24 14.18
N THR A 184 -3.44 10.89 15.23
CA THR A 184 -2.89 10.33 16.47
C THR A 184 -3.03 8.81 16.55
N GLY A 185 -3.70 8.20 15.57
CA GLY A 185 -3.92 6.77 15.38
C GLY A 185 -4.70 6.51 14.11
N GLY A 186 -4.75 5.27 13.70
CA GLY A 186 -5.46 4.79 12.53
C GLY A 186 -4.61 3.80 11.73
N GLN A 187 -5.15 2.60 11.53
CA GLN A 187 -4.41 1.54 10.85
C GLN A 187 -5.27 0.88 9.79
N PHE A 188 -4.66 0.61 8.65
CA PHE A 188 -5.32 -0.02 7.51
C PHE A 188 -4.52 -1.19 6.96
N MET A 189 -5.25 -2.16 6.42
CA MET A 189 -4.71 -3.22 5.57
C MET A 189 -5.30 -3.10 4.18
N ILE A 190 -4.45 -2.94 3.16
CA ILE A 190 -4.85 -3.00 1.76
C ILE A 190 -4.36 -4.33 1.21
N GLU A 191 -5.28 -5.11 0.65
CA GLU A 191 -4.99 -6.39 0.03
C GLU A 191 -5.36 -6.33 -1.45
N LEU A 192 -4.42 -6.69 -2.32
CA LEU A 192 -4.63 -6.74 -3.77
C LEU A 192 -4.29 -8.15 -4.26
N TRP A 193 -5.07 -8.64 -5.22
CA TRP A 193 -4.82 -9.90 -5.92
C TRP A 193 -4.59 -9.64 -7.39
N GLY A 194 -3.47 -10.19 -7.92
CA GLY A 194 -3.07 -10.07 -9.32
C GLY A 194 -2.78 -11.41 -9.96
N VAL A 195 -2.78 -11.45 -11.27
CA VAL A 195 -2.45 -12.61 -12.12
C VAL A 195 -1.47 -12.24 -13.22
#